data_576ea2fd7ec587ceaaff1698d1de8052
#
_entry.id   576ea2fd7ec587ceaaff1698d1de8052
#
_cell.length_a   1.000
_cell.length_b   1.000
_cell.length_c   1.000
_cell.angle_alpha   90.00
_cell.angle_beta   90.00
_cell.angle_gamma   90.00
#
_symmetry.space_group_name_H-M   'P 1'
#
loop_
_entity.id
_entity.type
_entity.pdbx_description
1 polymer ?
#
loop_
_entity_poly.entity_id
_entity_poly.type
_entity_poly.pdbx_seq_one_letter_code
_entity_poly.pdbx_strand_id
1 'polypeptide(L)'
;TLTLTPGQTITLTFTFTMAVSDVTATATVTTTTADNTPTNNVSTAASSANAVADLSVSKVASQPNGNTASSTMSFAIVVVNAGPSTAANVTVSDVVPAGLNVLSVSGNGLGAGNAGNNVSGTISSLASGATATLTIVVSMSNTGSATLGYTNTASVTSTTPDPTPTNNTGTATVTVAPLADVATVVTLPANATAGTVVTGTVSYSNNGTSTAANVTGSVVVGTAGGVITTSGTGNTNTLTLTPGQTITLTFTFTM
;
A
#
# COMPACT_ATOMS: atom_id res chain seq x y z
N THR A 1 -47.65 -43.25 16.95
CA THR A 1 -47.94 -43.44 18.38
C THR A 1 -47.00 -44.51 18.95
N LEU A 2 -46.40 -44.20 20.09
CA LEU A 2 -45.51 -45.12 20.82
C LEU A 2 -46.27 -45.59 22.05
N THR A 3 -46.01 -46.82 22.49
CA THR A 3 -46.50 -47.33 23.78
C THR A 3 -45.29 -47.56 24.65
N LEU A 4 -45.29 -47.00 25.86
CA LEU A 4 -44.23 -47.15 26.86
C LEU A 4 -44.78 -48.00 28.01
N THR A 5 -44.07 -49.07 28.30
CA THR A 5 -44.32 -49.86 29.52
C THR A 5 -43.61 -49.25 30.72
N PRO A 6 -44.03 -49.56 32.00
CA PRO A 6 -43.37 -49.02 33.17
C PRO A 6 -41.86 -49.30 33.16
N GLY A 7 -41.05 -48.23 33.37
CA GLY A 7 -39.58 -48.27 33.35
C GLY A 7 -38.94 -48.22 31.95
N GLN A 8 -39.71 -48.17 30.87
CA GLN A 8 -39.20 -48.08 29.50
C GLN A 8 -38.80 -46.66 29.15
N THR A 9 -37.63 -46.51 28.49
CA THR A 9 -37.12 -45.25 27.93
C THR A 9 -36.93 -45.44 26.43
N ILE A 10 -37.30 -44.39 25.65
CA ILE A 10 -37.00 -44.27 24.24
C ILE A 10 -36.22 -42.99 24.03
N THR A 11 -35.06 -43.08 23.32
CA THR A 11 -34.23 -41.95 22.98
C THR A 11 -34.39 -41.66 21.47
N LEU A 12 -34.68 -40.41 21.16
CA LEU A 12 -34.67 -39.88 19.78
C LEU A 12 -33.44 -38.99 19.60
N THR A 13 -32.69 -39.19 18.52
CA THR A 13 -31.57 -38.38 18.13
C THR A 13 -31.93 -37.51 16.96
N PHE A 14 -31.62 -36.24 17.02
CA PHE A 14 -31.76 -35.29 15.92
C PHE A 14 -30.48 -34.47 15.73
N THR A 15 -30.23 -34.02 14.51
CA THR A 15 -29.11 -33.16 14.15
C THR A 15 -29.63 -31.88 13.50
N PHE A 16 -28.94 -30.78 13.73
CA PHE A 16 -29.21 -29.51 13.09
C PHE A 16 -27.88 -28.76 12.86
N THR A 17 -27.87 -27.85 11.88
CA THR A 17 -26.75 -26.95 11.64
C THR A 17 -27.00 -25.68 12.45
N MET A 18 -26.00 -25.30 13.27
CA MET A 18 -26.03 -24.02 14.01
C MET A 18 -26.05 -22.84 13.03
N ALA A 19 -27.00 -21.95 13.21
CA ALA A 19 -26.95 -20.61 12.62
C ALA A 19 -26.06 -19.69 13.44
N VAL A 20 -26.03 -18.41 13.11
CA VAL A 20 -25.23 -17.38 13.82
C VAL A 20 -25.87 -16.92 15.15
N SER A 21 -26.89 -17.59 15.59
CA SER A 21 -27.65 -17.28 16.82
C SER A 21 -27.83 -18.53 17.68
N ASP A 22 -28.01 -18.32 18.98
CA ASP A 22 -28.32 -19.38 19.94
C ASP A 22 -29.59 -20.12 19.55
N VAL A 23 -29.63 -21.42 19.82
CA VAL A 23 -30.75 -22.32 19.55
C VAL A 23 -31.27 -22.89 20.86
N THR A 24 -32.58 -22.87 21.03
CA THR A 24 -33.27 -23.57 22.12
C THR A 24 -34.15 -24.68 21.53
N ALA A 25 -33.92 -25.90 21.95
CA ALA A 25 -34.76 -27.06 21.63
C ALA A 25 -35.71 -27.30 22.79
N THR A 26 -36.98 -27.48 22.48
CA THR A 26 -38.03 -27.82 23.43
C THR A 26 -38.66 -29.16 23.01
N ALA A 27 -38.63 -30.14 23.94
CA ALA A 27 -39.30 -31.41 23.76
C ALA A 27 -40.57 -31.47 24.65
N THR A 28 -41.63 -31.97 24.07
CA THR A 28 -42.90 -32.19 24.78
C THR A 28 -43.37 -33.61 24.59
N VAL A 29 -43.97 -34.19 25.62
CA VAL A 29 -44.62 -35.50 25.52
C VAL A 29 -46.06 -35.43 26.05
N THR A 30 -46.97 -36.14 25.39
CA THR A 30 -48.37 -36.23 25.83
C THR A 30 -48.83 -37.69 25.77
N THR A 31 -49.82 -38.03 26.58
CA THR A 31 -50.45 -39.34 26.62
C THR A 31 -51.97 -39.22 26.82
N THR A 32 -52.73 -40.21 26.36
CA THR A 32 -54.15 -40.34 26.66
C THR A 32 -54.44 -41.09 27.97
N THR A 33 -53.39 -41.73 28.55
CA THR A 33 -53.47 -42.32 29.89
C THR A 33 -53.30 -41.21 30.93
N ALA A 34 -54.00 -41.28 32.04
CA ALA A 34 -53.87 -40.30 33.12
C ALA A 34 -52.39 -40.16 33.59
N ASP A 35 -51.91 -38.94 33.55
CA ASP A 35 -50.54 -38.60 33.99
C ASP A 35 -50.65 -37.77 35.29
N ASN A 36 -50.07 -38.27 36.34
CA ASN A 36 -50.17 -37.64 37.64
C ASN A 36 -49.09 -36.56 37.89
N THR A 37 -48.16 -36.35 36.94
CA THR A 37 -47.08 -35.38 37.09
C THR A 37 -46.82 -34.65 35.76
N PRO A 38 -47.83 -33.94 35.18
CA PRO A 38 -47.71 -33.34 33.84
C PRO A 38 -46.67 -32.22 33.78
N THR A 39 -46.12 -31.76 34.87
CA THR A 39 -45.05 -30.70 34.92
C THR A 39 -43.72 -31.21 34.41
N ASN A 40 -43.48 -32.52 34.29
CA ASN A 40 -42.24 -33.09 33.75
C ASN A 40 -42.35 -33.44 32.26
N ASN A 41 -43.47 -33.10 31.62
CA ASN A 41 -43.73 -33.45 30.21
C ASN A 41 -43.06 -32.49 29.22
N VAL A 42 -42.39 -31.47 29.71
CA VAL A 42 -41.67 -30.49 28.88
C VAL A 42 -40.23 -30.38 29.37
N SER A 43 -39.32 -30.43 28.43
CA SER A 43 -37.89 -30.21 28.68
C SER A 43 -37.31 -29.31 27.65
N THR A 44 -36.39 -28.39 28.06
CA THR A 44 -35.71 -27.48 27.18
C THR A 44 -34.20 -27.64 27.33
N ALA A 45 -33.48 -27.49 26.20
CA ALA A 45 -32.02 -27.39 26.17
C ALA A 45 -31.61 -26.28 25.22
N ALA A 46 -30.58 -25.54 25.57
CA ALA A 46 -30.02 -24.46 24.75
C ALA A 46 -28.60 -24.78 24.29
N SER A 47 -28.22 -24.29 23.13
CA SER A 47 -26.86 -24.32 22.63
C SER A 47 -26.51 -22.93 22.09
N SER A 48 -25.36 -22.38 22.51
CA SER A 48 -24.92 -21.06 22.08
C SER A 48 -24.07 -21.14 20.82
N ALA A 49 -24.30 -20.19 19.90
CA ALA A 49 -23.50 -20.03 18.69
C ALA A 49 -22.26 -19.18 18.97
N ASN A 50 -21.08 -19.70 18.63
CA ASN A 50 -19.88 -18.91 18.63
C ASN A 50 -19.80 -18.08 17.32
N ALA A 51 -19.59 -16.76 17.45
CA ALA A 51 -19.40 -15.91 16.30
C ALA A 51 -18.11 -16.26 15.57
N VAL A 52 -18.16 -16.30 14.23
CA VAL A 52 -17.02 -16.58 13.36
C VAL A 52 -17.06 -15.59 12.18
N ALA A 53 -15.99 -14.82 12.01
CA ALA A 53 -15.77 -13.96 10.85
C ALA A 53 -14.82 -14.65 9.86
N ASP A 54 -14.73 -14.13 8.65
CA ASP A 54 -13.72 -14.47 7.64
C ASP A 54 -13.35 -13.18 6.93
N LEU A 55 -12.34 -12.50 7.47
CA LEU A 55 -11.84 -11.24 6.93
C LEU A 55 -10.84 -11.52 5.82
N SER A 56 -10.91 -10.77 4.76
CA SER A 56 -9.90 -10.80 3.70
C SER A 56 -9.49 -9.41 3.28
N VAL A 57 -8.23 -9.27 2.81
CA VAL A 57 -7.66 -8.01 2.33
C VAL A 57 -7.24 -8.13 0.88
N SER A 58 -7.72 -7.21 0.06
CA SER A 58 -7.17 -6.97 -1.26
C SER A 58 -6.54 -5.57 -1.29
N LYS A 59 -5.36 -5.45 -1.92
CA LYS A 59 -4.62 -4.19 -2.03
C LYS A 59 -4.21 -3.95 -3.47
N VAL A 60 -4.50 -2.76 -3.99
CA VAL A 60 -4.22 -2.37 -5.37
C VAL A 60 -3.57 -0.98 -5.40
N ALA A 61 -2.54 -0.81 -6.23
CA ALA A 61 -1.97 0.49 -6.58
C ALA A 61 -2.71 1.07 -7.78
N SER A 62 -3.05 2.35 -7.75
CA SER A 62 -3.70 3.03 -8.88
C SER A 62 -2.80 3.09 -10.12
N GLN A 63 -1.49 3.08 -9.92
CA GLN A 63 -0.47 3.07 -10.97
C GLN A 63 0.73 2.24 -10.53
N PRO A 64 0.78 0.93 -10.85
CA PRO A 64 1.87 0.07 -10.41
C PRO A 64 3.19 0.35 -11.14
N ASN A 65 3.15 0.86 -12.37
CA ASN A 65 4.32 1.14 -13.20
C ASN A 65 4.25 2.55 -13.82
N GLY A 66 5.38 3.04 -14.31
CA GLY A 66 5.46 4.33 -14.99
C GLY A 66 5.45 5.55 -14.07
N ASN A 67 5.59 5.36 -12.76
CA ASN A 67 5.76 6.46 -11.83
C ASN A 67 7.18 7.03 -11.93
N THR A 68 7.31 8.32 -11.67
CA THR A 68 8.61 9.01 -11.57
C THR A 68 8.76 9.63 -10.19
N ALA A 69 9.97 10.01 -9.83
CA ALA A 69 10.21 10.81 -8.64
C ALA A 69 9.30 12.06 -8.65
N SER A 70 8.77 12.44 -7.50
CA SER A 70 7.79 13.53 -7.29
C SER A 70 6.38 13.28 -7.82
N SER A 71 6.07 12.14 -8.45
CA SER A 71 4.69 11.80 -8.80
C SER A 71 3.88 11.36 -7.57
N THR A 72 2.56 11.34 -7.70
CA THR A 72 1.62 10.89 -6.67
C THR A 72 0.76 9.75 -7.19
N MET A 73 0.39 8.82 -6.31
CA MET A 73 -0.56 7.75 -6.59
C MET A 73 -1.33 7.36 -5.34
N SER A 74 -2.26 6.42 -5.45
CA SER A 74 -2.98 5.88 -4.31
C SER A 74 -2.90 4.35 -4.23
N PHE A 75 -2.94 3.84 -3.00
CA PHE A 75 -3.27 2.45 -2.69
C PHE A 75 -4.72 2.37 -2.23
N ALA A 76 -5.49 1.47 -2.82
CA ALA A 76 -6.80 1.08 -2.31
C ALA A 76 -6.67 -0.27 -1.59
N ILE A 77 -7.12 -0.32 -0.33
CA ILE A 77 -7.15 -1.50 0.52
C ILE A 77 -8.62 -1.81 0.79
N VAL A 78 -9.09 -2.92 0.28
CA VAL A 78 -10.48 -3.37 0.47
C VAL A 78 -10.48 -4.53 1.44
N VAL A 79 -11.26 -4.40 2.51
CA VAL A 79 -11.53 -5.44 3.50
C VAL A 79 -12.92 -5.99 3.25
N VAL A 80 -13.06 -7.31 3.26
CA VAL A 80 -14.33 -8.03 3.11
C VAL A 80 -14.50 -8.96 4.31
N ASN A 81 -15.71 -9.04 4.85
CA ASN A 81 -16.08 -10.08 5.81
C ASN A 81 -16.95 -11.12 5.09
N ALA A 82 -16.35 -12.23 4.65
CA ALA A 82 -17.04 -13.34 4.01
C ALA A 82 -17.62 -14.35 5.02
N GLY A 83 -17.34 -14.16 6.31
CA GLY A 83 -17.80 -15.05 7.38
C GLY A 83 -19.30 -14.91 7.67
N PRO A 84 -19.88 -15.88 8.38
CA PRO A 84 -21.30 -15.89 8.69
C PRO A 84 -21.69 -14.86 9.77
N SER A 85 -20.72 -14.41 10.59
CA SER A 85 -20.98 -13.47 11.69
C SER A 85 -20.38 -12.10 11.45
N THR A 86 -20.90 -11.10 12.13
CA THR A 86 -20.31 -9.75 12.17
C THR A 86 -18.92 -9.81 12.80
N ALA A 87 -17.92 -9.24 12.14
CA ALA A 87 -16.60 -9.01 12.70
C ALA A 87 -16.63 -7.76 13.59
N ALA A 88 -16.22 -7.90 14.84
CA ALA A 88 -16.18 -6.81 15.81
C ALA A 88 -14.76 -6.23 15.93
N ASN A 89 -14.67 -4.90 16.15
CA ASN A 89 -13.42 -4.17 16.35
C ASN A 89 -12.38 -4.46 15.24
N VAL A 90 -12.79 -4.30 13.99
CA VAL A 90 -11.93 -4.52 12.84
C VAL A 90 -10.88 -3.41 12.75
N THR A 91 -9.61 -3.79 12.64
CA THR A 91 -8.49 -2.86 12.47
C THR A 91 -7.69 -3.23 11.23
N VAL A 92 -7.50 -2.27 10.35
CA VAL A 92 -6.60 -2.35 9.18
C VAL A 92 -5.32 -1.62 9.53
N SER A 93 -4.18 -2.24 9.24
CA SER A 93 -2.85 -1.65 9.46
C SER A 93 -2.02 -1.75 8.20
N ASP A 94 -1.26 -0.69 7.92
CA ASP A 94 -0.38 -0.56 6.76
C ASP A 94 0.85 0.25 7.14
N VAL A 95 2.04 -0.26 6.87
CA VAL A 95 3.29 0.46 7.03
C VAL A 95 3.83 0.74 5.63
N VAL A 96 3.56 1.96 5.14
CA VAL A 96 4.00 2.40 3.81
C VAL A 96 5.54 2.43 3.77
N PRO A 97 6.18 1.78 2.77
CA PRO A 97 7.64 1.72 2.68
C PRO A 97 8.31 3.09 2.63
N ALA A 98 9.52 3.19 3.21
CA ALA A 98 10.38 4.37 3.06
C ALA A 98 10.66 4.66 1.58
N GLY A 99 10.60 5.93 1.18
CA GLY A 99 10.65 6.36 -0.22
C GLY A 99 9.29 6.62 -0.85
N LEU A 100 8.21 6.16 -0.18
CA LEU A 100 6.84 6.60 -0.40
C LEU A 100 6.40 7.39 0.83
N ASN A 101 5.91 8.62 0.65
CA ASN A 101 5.48 9.48 1.75
C ASN A 101 3.96 9.63 1.73
N VAL A 102 3.30 9.32 2.84
CA VAL A 102 1.84 9.46 2.97
C VAL A 102 1.45 10.92 2.95
N LEU A 103 0.58 11.30 2.01
CA LEU A 103 0.01 12.64 1.88
C LEU A 103 -1.37 12.74 2.52
N SER A 104 -2.19 11.73 2.33
CA SER A 104 -3.53 11.66 2.93
C SER A 104 -4.02 10.23 3.06
N VAL A 105 -4.93 10.03 4.00
CA VAL A 105 -5.60 8.76 4.24
C VAL A 105 -7.10 9.03 4.36
N SER A 106 -7.92 8.21 3.72
CA SER A 106 -9.37 8.28 3.82
C SER A 106 -9.98 6.90 3.93
N GLY A 107 -11.07 6.79 4.68
CA GLY A 107 -11.79 5.54 4.88
C GLY A 107 -13.23 5.65 4.38
N ASN A 108 -13.70 4.66 3.64
CA ASN A 108 -15.12 4.43 3.41
C ASN A 108 -15.57 3.27 4.32
N GLY A 109 -16.35 3.59 5.34
CA GLY A 109 -16.72 2.67 6.41
C GLY A 109 -15.66 2.49 7.50
N LEU A 110 -14.50 3.14 7.41
CA LEU A 110 -13.40 3.07 8.38
C LEU A 110 -13.07 4.46 8.92
N GLY A 111 -12.85 4.58 10.22
CA GLY A 111 -12.17 5.72 10.82
C GLY A 111 -10.68 5.62 10.51
N ALA A 112 -10.19 6.44 9.57
CA ALA A 112 -8.85 6.32 9.01
C ALA A 112 -7.92 7.43 9.51
N GLY A 113 -6.64 7.12 9.71
CA GLY A 113 -5.60 8.07 10.10
C GLY A 113 -4.19 7.53 9.88
N ASN A 114 -3.21 8.41 10.04
CA ASN A 114 -1.80 8.02 9.96
C ASN A 114 -0.91 8.82 10.90
N ALA A 115 0.22 8.22 11.27
CA ALA A 115 1.36 8.87 11.93
C ALA A 115 2.61 8.62 11.06
N GLY A 116 2.97 9.61 10.22
CA GLY A 116 3.94 9.41 9.16
C GLY A 116 3.48 8.31 8.19
N ASN A 117 4.31 7.31 7.97
CA ASN A 117 4.02 6.18 7.09
C ASN A 117 3.26 5.02 7.76
N ASN A 118 2.99 5.11 9.08
CA ASN A 118 2.14 4.14 9.76
C ASN A 118 0.67 4.55 9.58
N VAL A 119 -0.08 3.76 8.83
CA VAL A 119 -1.49 4.01 8.51
C VAL A 119 -2.36 3.01 9.23
N SER A 120 -3.49 3.47 9.75
CA SER A 120 -4.51 2.61 10.36
C SER A 120 -5.92 3.04 9.95
N GLY A 121 -6.82 2.06 9.93
CA GLY A 121 -8.26 2.28 9.78
C GLY A 121 -9.01 1.36 10.72
N THR A 122 -10.03 1.87 11.41
CA THR A 122 -10.81 1.10 12.39
C THR A 122 -12.30 1.21 12.12
N ILE A 123 -13.01 0.12 12.37
CA ILE A 123 -14.49 0.09 12.37
C ILE A 123 -14.96 -0.81 13.51
N SER A 124 -15.96 -0.36 14.27
CA SER A 124 -16.48 -1.11 15.42
C SER A 124 -17.12 -2.44 15.03
N SER A 125 -17.72 -2.51 13.83
CA SER A 125 -18.37 -3.72 13.33
C SER A 125 -18.39 -3.76 11.81
N LEU A 126 -18.10 -4.92 11.21
CA LEU A 126 -18.23 -5.21 9.79
C LEU A 126 -19.15 -6.41 9.62
N ALA A 127 -20.36 -6.20 9.13
CA ALA A 127 -21.38 -7.24 9.00
C ALA A 127 -20.92 -8.35 8.02
N SER A 128 -21.54 -9.52 8.11
CA SER A 128 -21.38 -10.59 7.11
C SER A 128 -21.70 -10.08 5.70
N GLY A 129 -20.84 -10.35 4.73
CA GLY A 129 -20.93 -9.90 3.34
C GLY A 129 -20.57 -8.41 3.13
N ALA A 130 -20.30 -7.65 4.19
CA ALA A 130 -19.96 -6.24 4.07
C ALA A 130 -18.50 -6.00 3.68
N THR A 131 -18.26 -4.81 3.12
CA THR A 131 -16.93 -4.33 2.71
C THR A 131 -16.62 -2.98 3.32
N ALA A 132 -15.33 -2.73 3.57
CA ALA A 132 -14.81 -1.41 3.94
C ALA A 132 -13.54 -1.13 3.12
N THR A 133 -13.28 0.14 2.82
CA THR A 133 -12.13 0.53 2.00
C THR A 133 -11.31 1.60 2.69
N LEU A 134 -9.99 1.41 2.70
CA LEU A 134 -8.99 2.38 3.12
C LEU A 134 -8.20 2.83 1.90
N THR A 135 -8.14 4.13 1.66
CA THR A 135 -7.37 4.72 0.56
C THR A 135 -6.20 5.53 1.12
N ILE A 136 -4.99 5.26 0.64
CA ILE A 136 -3.76 5.94 1.03
C ILE A 136 -3.21 6.64 -0.20
N VAL A 137 -3.09 7.98 -0.16
CA VAL A 137 -2.41 8.75 -1.22
C VAL A 137 -0.97 8.98 -0.79
N VAL A 138 -0.03 8.69 -1.68
CA VAL A 138 1.40 8.83 -1.44
C VAL A 138 2.07 9.70 -2.51
N SER A 139 3.11 10.43 -2.11
CA SER A 139 4.11 10.97 -3.03
C SER A 139 5.32 10.02 -3.07
N MET A 140 6.04 10.03 -4.18
CA MET A 140 7.15 9.14 -4.43
C MET A 140 8.46 9.90 -4.44
N SER A 141 9.51 9.29 -3.86
CA SER A 141 10.86 9.81 -3.86
C SER A 141 11.82 8.81 -4.48
N ASN A 142 12.67 9.27 -5.36
CA ASN A 142 13.80 8.51 -5.90
C ASN A 142 14.93 9.49 -6.20
N THR A 143 15.89 9.59 -5.31
CA THR A 143 17.06 10.46 -5.46
C THR A 143 18.22 9.78 -6.21
N GLY A 144 18.13 8.49 -6.47
CA GLY A 144 19.12 7.70 -7.21
C GLY A 144 19.03 7.87 -8.72
N SER A 145 19.78 7.06 -9.45
CA SER A 145 19.80 7.01 -10.92
C SER A 145 19.17 5.74 -11.49
N ALA A 146 18.70 4.83 -10.64
CA ALA A 146 18.05 3.58 -11.03
C ALA A 146 16.58 3.57 -10.62
N THR A 147 15.74 2.83 -11.34
CA THR A 147 14.35 2.58 -10.96
C THR A 147 14.32 1.77 -9.67
N LEU A 148 13.50 2.21 -8.71
CA LEU A 148 13.27 1.54 -7.44
C LEU A 148 11.93 0.82 -7.45
N GLY A 149 11.90 -0.36 -6.80
CA GLY A 149 10.68 -1.12 -6.57
C GLY A 149 10.29 -1.07 -5.09
N TYR A 150 9.00 -0.89 -4.81
CA TYR A 150 8.43 -0.88 -3.46
C TYR A 150 7.30 -1.89 -3.38
N THR A 151 7.31 -2.71 -2.32
CA THR A 151 6.20 -3.60 -1.97
C THR A 151 5.54 -3.05 -0.71
N ASN A 152 4.26 -2.73 -0.80
CA ASN A 152 3.46 -2.26 0.32
C ASN A 152 2.46 -3.34 0.73
N THR A 153 2.39 -3.65 2.03
CA THR A 153 1.56 -4.72 2.60
C THR A 153 0.62 -4.14 3.66
N ALA A 154 -0.66 -4.49 3.53
CA ALA A 154 -1.68 -4.20 4.53
C ALA A 154 -2.14 -5.48 5.21
N SER A 155 -2.62 -5.37 6.44
CA SER A 155 -3.21 -6.47 7.20
C SER A 155 -4.51 -6.04 7.88
N VAL A 156 -5.38 -7.01 8.19
CA VAL A 156 -6.61 -6.80 8.96
C VAL A 156 -6.67 -7.76 10.13
N THR A 157 -7.26 -7.29 11.23
CA THR A 157 -7.56 -8.09 12.43
C THR A 157 -8.95 -7.73 12.96
N SER A 158 -9.55 -8.64 13.74
CA SER A 158 -10.77 -8.39 14.51
C SER A 158 -10.73 -9.12 15.86
N THR A 159 -11.66 -8.75 16.76
CA THR A 159 -11.86 -9.49 18.01
C THR A 159 -12.77 -10.72 17.82
N THR A 160 -13.53 -10.78 16.73
CA THR A 160 -14.27 -12.00 16.35
C THR A 160 -13.28 -13.00 15.74
N PRO A 161 -13.29 -14.27 16.17
CA PRO A 161 -12.40 -15.29 15.62
C PRO A 161 -12.53 -15.43 14.11
N ASP A 162 -11.38 -15.51 13.44
CA ASP A 162 -11.24 -15.73 12.02
C ASP A 162 -10.41 -16.99 11.78
N PRO A 163 -11.00 -18.09 11.28
CA PRO A 163 -10.30 -19.35 11.06
C PRO A 163 -9.41 -19.37 9.83
N THR A 164 -9.44 -18.32 8.97
CA THR A 164 -8.70 -18.26 7.70
C THR A 164 -7.71 -17.08 7.67
N PRO A 165 -6.80 -16.92 8.66
CA PRO A 165 -5.96 -15.72 8.77
C PRO A 165 -4.97 -15.53 7.62
N THR A 166 -4.82 -16.49 6.73
CA THR A 166 -3.92 -16.40 5.56
C THR A 166 -4.38 -15.43 4.49
N ASN A 167 -5.68 -15.06 4.44
CA ASN A 167 -6.26 -14.08 3.53
C ASN A 167 -6.35 -12.67 4.14
N ASN A 168 -5.89 -12.49 5.39
CA ASN A 168 -5.93 -11.22 6.13
C ASN A 168 -4.82 -10.24 5.75
N THR A 169 -4.03 -10.54 4.72
CA THR A 169 -2.99 -9.67 4.21
C THR A 169 -3.13 -9.46 2.70
N GLY A 170 -2.87 -8.23 2.27
CA GLY A 170 -2.84 -7.87 0.85
C GLY A 170 -1.60 -7.06 0.52
N THR A 171 -1.00 -7.29 -0.65
CA THR A 171 0.21 -6.62 -1.11
C THR A 171 -0.01 -5.93 -2.44
N ALA A 172 0.67 -4.80 -2.65
CA ALA A 172 0.79 -4.15 -3.95
C ALA A 172 2.23 -3.68 -4.17
N THR A 173 2.72 -3.82 -5.40
CA THR A 173 4.06 -3.37 -5.80
C THR A 173 3.95 -2.15 -6.71
N VAL A 174 4.90 -1.24 -6.59
CA VAL A 174 5.02 -0.07 -7.45
C VAL A 174 6.48 0.16 -7.83
N THR A 175 6.71 0.73 -9.01
CA THR A 175 8.05 1.12 -9.47
C THR A 175 8.12 2.63 -9.63
N VAL A 176 9.27 3.22 -9.27
CA VAL A 176 9.54 4.66 -9.34
C VAL A 176 10.83 4.88 -10.10
N ALA A 177 10.73 5.42 -11.31
CA ALA A 177 11.88 5.81 -12.12
C ALA A 177 12.51 7.10 -11.59
N PRO A 178 13.82 7.29 -11.76
CA PRO A 178 14.46 8.57 -11.48
C PRO A 178 13.97 9.68 -12.42
N LEU A 179 14.04 10.92 -11.95
CA LEU A 179 13.71 12.12 -12.72
C LEU A 179 14.81 13.17 -12.54
N ALA A 180 15.72 13.25 -13.49
CA ALA A 180 16.76 14.26 -13.55
C ALA A 180 16.35 15.40 -14.53
N ASP A 181 16.88 16.61 -14.29
CA ASP A 181 16.74 17.78 -15.16
C ASP A 181 18.11 18.42 -15.34
N VAL A 182 18.79 18.07 -16.42
CA VAL A 182 20.13 18.58 -16.69
C VAL A 182 20.08 19.82 -17.56
N ALA A 183 20.81 20.85 -17.14
CA ALA A 183 20.91 22.12 -17.85
C ALA A 183 22.38 22.50 -18.07
N THR A 184 22.64 23.37 -19.06
CA THR A 184 23.95 23.90 -19.35
C THR A 184 23.93 25.41 -19.52
N VAL A 185 24.98 26.07 -19.05
CA VAL A 185 25.22 27.51 -19.27
C VAL A 185 26.66 27.69 -19.74
N VAL A 186 26.84 28.42 -20.85
CA VAL A 186 28.15 28.84 -21.36
C VAL A 186 28.33 30.32 -21.10
N THR A 187 29.50 30.72 -20.64
CA THR A 187 29.85 32.13 -20.44
C THR A 187 31.16 32.44 -21.14
N LEU A 188 31.15 33.50 -21.89
CA LEU A 188 32.31 34.09 -22.60
C LEU A 188 32.48 35.57 -22.22
N PRO A 189 33.69 36.13 -22.29
CA PRO A 189 33.87 37.57 -22.22
C PRO A 189 33.10 38.27 -23.30
N ALA A 190 32.51 39.45 -23.00
CA ALA A 190 31.74 40.24 -23.95
C ALA A 190 32.57 40.73 -25.12
N ASN A 191 33.86 40.95 -24.94
CA ASN A 191 34.84 41.42 -25.94
C ASN A 191 36.15 40.66 -25.78
N ALA A 192 36.81 40.40 -26.90
CA ALA A 192 38.16 39.86 -26.93
C ALA A 192 38.91 40.41 -28.13
N THR A 193 40.25 40.51 -28.03
CA THR A 193 41.12 41.01 -29.13
C THR A 193 41.50 39.86 -30.05
N ALA A 194 41.47 40.09 -31.36
CA ALA A 194 41.91 39.10 -32.33
C ALA A 194 43.36 38.68 -32.06
N GLY A 195 43.65 37.40 -32.15
CA GLY A 195 44.97 36.80 -31.86
C GLY A 195 45.25 36.56 -30.40
N THR A 196 44.31 36.87 -29.47
CA THR A 196 44.47 36.56 -28.02
C THR A 196 43.78 35.27 -27.64
N VAL A 197 44.27 34.67 -26.50
CA VAL A 197 43.60 33.54 -25.89
C VAL A 197 42.40 34.03 -25.09
N VAL A 198 41.24 33.46 -25.37
CA VAL A 198 39.99 33.72 -24.66
C VAL A 198 39.70 32.56 -23.74
N THR A 199 39.30 32.86 -22.50
CA THR A 199 38.85 31.88 -21.52
C THR A 199 37.34 31.96 -21.38
N GLY A 200 36.67 30.82 -21.53
CA GLY A 200 35.25 30.67 -21.29
C GLY A 200 34.98 29.63 -20.17
N THR A 201 33.78 29.63 -19.68
CA THR A 201 33.31 28.61 -18.75
C THR A 201 32.03 27.93 -19.29
N VAL A 202 31.87 26.65 -18.99
CA VAL A 202 30.61 25.91 -19.18
C VAL A 202 30.23 25.27 -17.85
N SER A 203 29.00 25.48 -17.46
CA SER A 203 28.43 24.86 -16.27
C SER A 203 27.36 23.83 -16.68
N TYR A 204 27.41 22.68 -16.05
CA TYR A 204 26.38 21.63 -16.14
C TYR A 204 25.72 21.51 -14.79
N SER A 205 24.41 21.60 -14.72
CA SER A 205 23.63 21.48 -13.50
C SER A 205 22.56 20.38 -13.61
N ASN A 206 22.19 19.82 -12.47
CA ASN A 206 21.02 18.95 -12.37
C ASN A 206 19.99 19.60 -11.45
N ASN A 207 18.93 20.15 -12.02
CA ASN A 207 17.82 20.78 -11.30
C ASN A 207 16.69 19.78 -10.95
N GLY A 208 16.86 18.52 -11.35
CA GLY A 208 15.92 17.45 -11.08
C GLY A 208 15.99 16.91 -9.66
N THR A 209 15.04 16.04 -9.33
CA THR A 209 14.91 15.40 -8.01
C THR A 209 15.77 14.14 -7.85
N SER A 210 16.29 13.60 -8.96
CA SER A 210 17.08 12.37 -8.98
C SER A 210 18.47 12.62 -9.54
N THR A 211 19.41 11.73 -9.22
CA THR A 211 20.76 11.75 -9.75
C THR A 211 20.76 11.53 -11.26
N ALA A 212 21.37 12.44 -12.01
CA ALA A 212 21.69 12.29 -13.41
C ALA A 212 23.00 11.51 -13.56
N ALA A 213 22.92 10.29 -14.05
CA ALA A 213 24.10 9.48 -14.37
C ALA A 213 24.46 9.57 -15.83
N ASN A 214 25.74 9.32 -16.14
CA ASN A 214 26.26 9.31 -17.51
C ASN A 214 26.03 10.62 -18.28
N VAL A 215 26.11 11.75 -17.57
CA VAL A 215 25.98 13.09 -18.19
C VAL A 215 27.20 13.35 -19.04
N THR A 216 27.00 13.61 -20.33
CA THR A 216 28.03 14.01 -21.27
C THR A 216 27.76 15.42 -21.74
N GLY A 217 28.78 16.25 -21.79
CA GLY A 217 28.67 17.61 -22.30
C GLY A 217 29.74 17.91 -23.33
N SER A 218 29.43 18.78 -24.29
CA SER A 218 30.39 19.28 -25.27
C SER A 218 30.21 20.78 -25.43
N VAL A 219 31.33 21.46 -25.71
CA VAL A 219 31.33 22.88 -26.11
C VAL A 219 31.95 22.95 -27.48
N VAL A 220 31.23 23.55 -28.41
CA VAL A 220 31.74 23.85 -29.78
C VAL A 220 31.86 25.34 -29.93
N VAL A 221 33.05 25.83 -30.21
CA VAL A 221 33.30 27.24 -30.57
C VAL A 221 33.22 27.34 -32.08
N GLY A 222 32.13 27.98 -32.60
CA GLY A 222 31.90 28.11 -34.02
C GLY A 222 32.78 29.19 -34.67
N THR A 223 33.35 28.84 -35.81
CA THR A 223 33.95 29.62 -36.88
C THR A 223 35.01 30.65 -36.55
N ALA A 224 36.16 30.36 -36.91
CA ALA A 224 37.28 31.09 -37.43
C ALA A 224 38.60 30.45 -37.01
N GLY A 225 38.74 29.14 -37.23
CA GLY A 225 40.03 28.48 -37.08
C GLY A 225 40.60 28.34 -35.68
N GLY A 226 39.77 28.50 -34.63
CA GLY A 226 40.19 28.37 -33.25
C GLY A 226 40.45 26.92 -32.82
N VAL A 227 41.59 26.68 -32.22
CA VAL A 227 41.89 25.41 -31.55
C VAL A 227 41.29 25.46 -30.13
N ILE A 228 40.32 24.58 -29.87
CA ILE A 228 39.76 24.46 -28.52
C ILE A 228 40.62 23.56 -27.70
N THR A 229 41.17 24.07 -26.60
CA THR A 229 41.83 23.32 -25.59
C THR A 229 40.95 23.32 -24.35
N THR A 230 40.30 22.23 -24.01
CA THR A 230 39.54 22.10 -22.78
C THR A 230 40.53 21.80 -21.66
N SER A 231 40.69 22.71 -20.71
CA SER A 231 41.45 22.52 -19.48
C SER A 231 40.44 22.22 -18.34
N GLY A 232 40.21 20.97 -18.15
CA GLY A 232 39.37 20.43 -17.06
C GLY A 232 39.45 18.91 -17.11
N THR A 233 39.37 18.25 -16.00
CA THR A 233 39.31 16.80 -15.89
C THR A 233 38.08 16.29 -16.60
N GLY A 234 38.19 15.88 -17.87
CA GLY A 234 37.06 15.20 -18.47
C GLY A 234 36.79 15.44 -19.93
N ASN A 235 37.75 15.21 -20.79
CA ASN A 235 37.44 14.78 -22.14
C ASN A 235 36.97 13.32 -22.06
N THR A 236 35.71 13.05 -22.36
CA THR A 236 35.04 11.73 -22.39
C THR A 236 34.60 11.11 -21.06
N ASN A 237 34.76 11.74 -19.93
CA ASN A 237 34.25 11.15 -18.70
C ASN A 237 32.76 11.47 -18.54
N THR A 238 31.96 10.43 -18.42
CA THR A 238 30.59 10.56 -18.00
C THR A 238 30.56 11.12 -16.58
N LEU A 239 29.87 12.24 -16.39
CA LEU A 239 29.67 12.89 -15.11
C LEU A 239 28.45 12.30 -14.43
N THR A 240 28.46 12.28 -13.11
CA THR A 240 27.27 12.03 -12.29
C THR A 240 26.94 13.31 -11.56
N LEU A 241 25.73 13.82 -11.71
CA LEU A 241 25.25 15.04 -11.05
C LEU A 241 24.13 14.67 -10.09
N THR A 242 24.38 14.86 -8.80
CA THR A 242 23.34 14.72 -7.78
C THR A 242 22.34 15.87 -7.87
N PRO A 243 21.13 15.74 -7.30
CA PRO A 243 20.14 16.81 -7.26
C PRO A 243 20.74 18.14 -6.75
N GLY A 244 20.55 19.24 -7.48
CA GLY A 244 21.07 20.57 -7.15
C GLY A 244 22.55 20.75 -7.41
N GLN A 245 23.30 19.75 -7.87
CA GLN A 245 24.72 19.86 -8.13
C GLN A 245 24.97 20.62 -9.44
N THR A 246 26.00 21.50 -9.41
CA THR A 246 26.55 22.19 -10.59
C THR A 246 28.04 21.93 -10.66
N ILE A 247 28.54 21.58 -11.85
CA ILE A 247 29.95 21.45 -12.17
C ILE A 247 30.29 22.51 -13.23
N THR A 248 31.34 23.32 -12.97
CA THR A 248 31.81 24.32 -13.93
C THR A 248 33.19 23.92 -14.46
N LEU A 249 33.32 23.88 -15.77
CA LEU A 249 34.54 23.62 -16.50
C LEU A 249 34.98 24.88 -17.22
N THR A 250 36.31 25.09 -17.27
CA THR A 250 36.94 26.19 -18.01
C THR A 250 37.50 25.66 -19.31
N PHE A 251 37.34 26.41 -20.38
CA PHE A 251 37.93 26.13 -21.70
C PHE A 251 38.60 27.38 -22.26
N THR A 252 39.61 27.20 -23.11
CA THR A 252 40.33 28.28 -23.75
C THR A 252 40.34 28.06 -25.27
N PHE A 253 40.36 29.16 -26.04
CA PHE A 253 40.54 29.17 -27.48
C PHE A 253 41.21 30.44 -27.91
N THR A 254 41.80 30.48 -29.08
CA THR A 254 42.39 31.68 -29.68
C THR A 254 41.44 32.29 -30.66
N MET A 255 41.23 33.61 -30.59
CA MET A 255 40.41 34.39 -31.51
C MET A 255 41.15 34.58 -32.83
#